data_37a4eff7f11af3cebeb567505b276d97
#
_entry.id   37a4eff7f11af3cebeb567505b276d97
#
_cell.length_a   1.000
_cell.length_b   1.000
_cell.length_c   1.000
_cell.angle_alpha   90.00
_cell.angle_beta   90.00
_cell.angle_gamma   90.00
#
_symmetry.space_group_name_H-M   'P 1'
#
loop_
_entity.id
_entity.type
_entity.pdbx_description
1 polymer ?
#
loop_
_entity_poly.entity_id
_entity_poly.type
_entity_poly.pdbx_seq_one_letter_code
_entity_poly.pdbx_strand_id
1 'polypeptide(L)'
;MADEAIDGDDLLDDEEGSSGGKKKLIILIAVALLLIGGGAAAYFVLDPFAEPVEETAGTEEKIAEPEPVVFFPLPAITVNLENVAGRQQYLKLKATLELRDEGEIAKIEPFMPRVLDAFQVYLRELRTTDIEGSAGMFRLKEELQRRINVAVYPVEVRKILFEEILIQ
;
A
#
# COMPACT_ATOMS: atom_id res chain seq x y z
N MET A 1 -61.29 -31.45 44.91
CA MET A 1 -61.27 -32.91 44.84
C MET A 1 -59.88 -33.24 44.42
N ALA A 2 -59.18 -33.49 45.43
CA ALA A 2 -58.78 -34.78 45.98
C ALA A 2 -57.68 -35.33 45.07
N ASP A 3 -56.61 -35.64 45.45
CA ASP A 3 -56.01 -36.20 46.64
C ASP A 3 -54.80 -36.95 46.18
N GLU A 4 -53.87 -36.79 46.84
CA GLU A 4 -53.05 -37.64 47.70
C GLU A 4 -51.91 -38.29 46.88
N ALA A 5 -50.75 -38.00 47.19
CA ALA A 5 -49.95 -38.28 48.36
C ALA A 5 -49.24 -39.64 48.31
N ILE A 6 -48.02 -39.57 48.76
CA ILE A 6 -47.27 -40.59 49.52
C ILE A 6 -46.36 -41.47 48.61
N ASP A 7 -45.17 -41.48 48.85
CA ASP A 7 -44.26 -41.70 49.97
C ASP A 7 -43.33 -42.86 49.66
N GLY A 8 -42.22 -42.79 50.20
CA GLY A 8 -41.41 -43.93 50.55
C GLY A 8 -40.16 -44.11 49.70
N ASP A 9 -39.10 -43.51 50.09
CA ASP A 9 -38.19 -43.96 51.14
C ASP A 9 -37.54 -45.30 50.81
N ASP A 10 -36.36 -45.18 50.90
CA ASP A 10 -35.45 -46.09 51.58
C ASP A 10 -34.30 -46.67 50.79
N LEU A 11 -33.20 -46.27 51.31
CA LEU A 11 -32.00 -47.03 51.68
C LEU A 11 -31.03 -47.44 50.55
N LEU A 12 -29.92 -46.78 50.66
CA LEU A 12 -28.67 -47.35 51.14
C LEU A 12 -28.31 -48.69 50.46
N ASP A 13 -27.32 -48.68 49.79
CA ASP A 13 -26.08 -49.30 50.23
C ASP A 13 -25.08 -49.52 49.16
N ASP A 14 -23.95 -49.14 49.55
CA ASP A 14 -22.70 -49.84 49.45
C ASP A 14 -22.11 -50.15 48.05
N GLU A 15 -21.08 -49.48 47.98
CA GLU A 15 -19.73 -49.98 48.13
C GLU A 15 -19.14 -50.59 46.87
N GLU A 16 -17.97 -50.11 46.77
CA GLU A 16 -16.80 -50.77 46.27
C GLU A 16 -16.52 -50.81 44.79
N GLY A 17 -15.51 -50.07 44.55
CA GLY A 17 -14.46 -50.69 43.79
C GLY A 17 -14.49 -50.50 42.32
N SER A 18 -14.23 -49.29 41.83
CA SER A 18 -13.47 -49.26 40.62
C SER A 18 -12.57 -47.99 40.51
N SER A 19 -11.62 -47.94 41.40
CA SER A 19 -10.46 -47.03 41.33
C SER A 19 -9.61 -47.23 40.03
N GLY A 20 -9.97 -48.25 39.24
CA GLY A 20 -9.31 -48.52 37.95
C GLY A 20 -9.84 -47.75 36.74
N GLY A 21 -11.15 -47.36 36.79
CA GLY A 21 -11.78 -46.68 35.62
C GLY A 21 -11.32 -45.23 35.46
N LYS A 22 -11.22 -44.51 36.55
CA LYS A 22 -10.79 -43.09 36.51
C LYS A 22 -9.31 -42.97 36.12
N LYS A 23 -8.45 -43.89 36.62
CA LYS A 23 -7.04 -43.92 36.24
C LYS A 23 -6.84 -44.32 34.75
N LYS A 24 -7.63 -45.30 34.27
CA LYS A 24 -7.67 -45.66 32.85
C LYS A 24 -8.17 -44.54 31.95
N LEU A 25 -9.22 -43.80 32.42
CA LEU A 25 -9.75 -42.65 31.72
C LEU A 25 -8.72 -41.49 31.65
N ILE A 26 -8.05 -41.21 32.76
CA ILE A 26 -7.00 -40.20 32.83
C ILE A 26 -5.82 -40.57 31.93
N ILE A 27 -5.42 -41.84 31.90
CA ILE A 27 -4.36 -42.32 31.02
C ILE A 27 -4.78 -42.23 29.57
N LEU A 28 -6.04 -42.54 29.22
CA LEU A 28 -6.57 -42.40 27.86
C LEU A 28 -6.60 -40.95 27.41
N ILE A 29 -7.02 -40.03 28.28
CA ILE A 29 -7.01 -38.59 27.99
C ILE A 29 -5.58 -38.06 27.84
N ALA A 30 -4.65 -38.51 28.69
CA ALA A 30 -3.25 -38.11 28.60
C ALA A 30 -2.60 -38.61 27.32
N VAL A 31 -2.88 -39.86 26.91
CA VAL A 31 -2.39 -40.43 25.64
C VAL A 31 -3.01 -39.71 24.44
N ALA A 32 -4.30 -39.38 24.49
CA ALA A 32 -4.97 -38.63 23.44
C ALA A 32 -4.38 -37.20 23.28
N LEU A 33 -4.12 -36.50 24.39
CA LEU A 33 -3.46 -35.18 24.40
C LEU A 33 -2.01 -35.26 23.88
N LEU A 34 -1.29 -36.34 24.20
CA LEU A 34 0.07 -36.55 23.72
C LEU A 34 0.10 -36.85 22.22
N LEU A 35 -0.89 -37.60 21.70
CA LEU A 35 -1.04 -37.86 20.27
C LEU A 35 -1.46 -36.61 19.48
N ILE A 36 -2.34 -35.79 20.04
CA ILE A 36 -2.75 -34.53 19.40
C ILE A 36 -1.61 -33.51 19.46
N GLY A 37 -0.93 -33.37 20.59
CA GLY A 37 0.21 -32.47 20.74
C GLY A 37 1.43 -32.92 19.97
N GLY A 38 1.73 -34.21 20.00
CA GLY A 38 2.87 -34.81 19.25
C GLY A 38 2.61 -34.84 17.74
N GLY A 39 1.36 -35.06 17.31
CA GLY A 39 0.98 -35.04 15.91
C GLY A 39 1.08 -33.65 15.29
N ALA A 40 0.69 -32.61 16.04
CA ALA A 40 0.82 -31.23 15.61
C ALA A 40 2.29 -30.79 15.47
N ALA A 41 3.14 -31.20 16.42
CA ALA A 41 4.58 -30.92 16.35
C ALA A 41 5.26 -31.68 15.20
N ALA A 42 4.89 -32.95 14.96
CA ALA A 42 5.42 -33.74 13.88
C ALA A 42 4.95 -33.21 12.50
N TYR A 43 3.69 -32.74 12.39
CA TYR A 43 3.17 -32.12 11.18
C TYR A 43 3.93 -30.85 10.84
N PHE A 44 4.28 -30.04 11.85
CA PHE A 44 5.03 -28.79 11.67
C PHE A 44 6.51 -29.01 11.28
N VAL A 45 7.10 -30.14 11.70
CA VAL A 45 8.50 -30.48 11.39
C VAL A 45 8.64 -31.21 10.05
N LEU A 46 7.57 -31.88 9.56
CA LEU A 46 7.60 -32.63 8.30
C LEU A 46 7.00 -31.83 7.11
N ASP A 47 6.56 -30.60 7.31
CA ASP A 47 6.11 -29.78 6.20
C ASP A 47 7.31 -29.06 5.56
N PRO A 48 7.85 -29.58 4.43
CA PRO A 48 9.00 -28.97 3.76
C PRO A 48 8.67 -27.67 3.03
N PHE A 49 7.39 -27.26 3.07
CA PHE A 49 6.90 -26.01 2.48
C PHE A 49 6.40 -25.00 3.53
N ALA A 50 6.52 -25.29 4.81
CA ALA A 50 6.40 -24.26 5.82
C ALA A 50 7.63 -23.36 5.69
N GLU A 51 7.54 -22.34 4.86
CA GLU A 51 8.44 -21.20 4.96
C GLU A 51 8.43 -20.77 6.43
N PRO A 52 9.60 -20.65 7.08
CA PRO A 52 9.64 -20.12 8.42
C PRO A 52 8.95 -18.77 8.34
N VAL A 53 7.79 -18.64 8.97
CA VAL A 53 7.27 -17.34 9.36
C VAL A 53 8.36 -16.85 10.32
N GLU A 54 9.36 -16.18 9.78
CA GLU A 54 10.21 -15.33 10.58
C GLU A 54 9.23 -14.42 11.30
N GLU A 55 9.03 -14.73 12.57
CA GLU A 55 8.53 -13.77 13.53
C GLU A 55 9.44 -12.57 13.35
N THR A 56 8.99 -11.66 12.49
CA THR A 56 9.59 -10.36 12.35
C THR A 56 9.33 -9.69 13.69
N ALA A 57 10.18 -10.05 14.65
CA ALA A 57 10.38 -9.28 15.86
C ALA A 57 10.49 -7.84 15.35
N GLY A 58 9.49 -7.04 15.73
CA GLY A 58 9.31 -5.67 15.29
C GLY A 58 10.60 -5.01 14.86
N THR A 59 10.91 -5.11 13.58
CA THR A 59 11.68 -4.07 12.96
C THR A 59 10.76 -2.88 13.08
N GLU A 60 10.95 -2.08 14.10
CA GLU A 60 10.54 -0.70 14.09
C GLU A 60 10.98 -0.23 12.71
N GLU A 61 10.02 -0.20 11.80
CA GLU A 61 10.18 0.51 10.55
C GLU A 61 10.53 1.91 11.01
N LYS A 62 11.84 2.17 11.05
CA LYS A 62 12.37 3.50 11.34
C LYS A 62 11.68 4.34 10.28
N ILE A 63 10.60 5.00 10.71
CA ILE A 63 9.90 5.98 9.89
C ILE A 63 11.02 6.90 9.47
N ALA A 64 11.49 6.70 8.22
CA ALA A 64 12.54 7.53 7.66
C ALA A 64 12.00 8.94 7.81
N GLU A 65 12.70 9.77 8.58
CA GLU A 65 12.38 11.19 8.66
C GLU A 65 12.19 11.66 7.22
N PRO A 66 11.06 12.29 6.91
CA PRO A 66 10.81 12.72 5.54
C PRO A 66 11.99 13.57 5.10
N GLU A 67 12.71 13.11 4.10
CA GLU A 67 13.82 13.88 3.55
C GLU A 67 13.31 15.28 3.21
N PRO A 68 14.03 16.33 3.59
CA PRO A 68 13.63 17.67 3.26
C PRO A 68 13.42 17.77 1.75
N VAL A 69 12.29 18.31 1.33
CA VAL A 69 11.99 18.56 -0.07
C VAL A 69 11.79 20.05 -0.27
N VAL A 70 12.23 20.54 -1.41
CA VAL A 70 12.07 21.93 -1.78
C VAL A 70 11.21 22.03 -3.02
N PHE A 71 10.31 23.00 -3.03
CA PHE A 71 9.38 23.22 -4.11
C PHE A 71 9.79 24.42 -4.96
N PHE A 72 9.97 24.18 -6.25
CA PHE A 72 10.32 25.20 -7.22
C PHE A 72 9.16 25.42 -8.21
N PRO A 73 8.43 26.55 -8.11
CA PRO A 73 7.29 26.82 -8.98
C PRO A 73 7.75 27.18 -10.40
N LEU A 74 7.10 26.59 -11.40
CA LEU A 74 7.30 26.94 -12.80
C LEU A 74 6.34 28.09 -13.21
N PRO A 75 6.73 28.93 -14.19
CA PRO A 75 5.80 29.88 -14.77
C PRO A 75 4.63 29.15 -15.44
N ALA A 76 3.45 29.76 -15.45
CA ALA A 76 2.29 29.19 -16.12
C ALA A 76 2.55 29.01 -17.62
N ILE A 77 2.27 27.83 -18.12
CA ILE A 77 2.46 27.46 -19.52
C ILE A 77 1.08 27.38 -20.17
N THR A 78 0.92 28.09 -21.28
CA THR A 78 -0.30 28.03 -22.10
C THR A 78 0.06 27.59 -23.51
N VAL A 79 -0.58 26.54 -23.98
CA VAL A 79 -0.35 25.98 -25.32
C VAL A 79 -1.68 25.69 -26.00
N ASN A 80 -1.65 25.70 -27.35
CA ASN A 80 -2.75 25.16 -28.14
C ASN A 80 -2.59 23.65 -28.22
N LEU A 81 -3.65 22.90 -27.92
CA LEU A 81 -3.69 21.46 -28.13
C LEU A 81 -3.89 21.12 -29.61
N GLU A 82 -3.51 19.89 -29.98
CA GLU A 82 -3.74 19.38 -31.32
C GLU A 82 -5.26 19.34 -31.61
N ASN A 83 -5.64 19.95 -32.71
CA ASN A 83 -7.02 20.14 -33.07
C ASN A 83 -7.60 18.92 -33.81
N VAL A 84 -8.50 18.17 -33.17
CA VAL A 84 -9.15 16.99 -33.75
C VAL A 84 -10.48 17.30 -34.43
N ALA A 85 -11.12 18.44 -34.12
CA ALA A 85 -12.49 18.73 -34.53
C ALA A 85 -12.71 20.16 -35.08
N GLY A 86 -11.66 20.87 -35.48
CA GLY A 86 -11.78 22.24 -36.00
C GLY A 86 -11.99 23.30 -34.95
N ARG A 87 -11.95 22.96 -33.64
CA ARG A 87 -12.03 23.90 -32.52
C ARG A 87 -10.66 24.04 -31.89
N GLN A 88 -10.17 25.24 -31.81
CA GLN A 88 -8.93 25.52 -31.09
C GLN A 88 -9.20 25.38 -29.58
N GLN A 89 -8.43 24.55 -28.92
CA GLN A 89 -8.47 24.36 -27.48
C GLN A 89 -7.12 24.77 -26.90
N TYR A 90 -7.17 25.44 -25.76
CA TYR A 90 -5.99 25.91 -25.04
C TYR A 90 -5.85 25.13 -23.75
N LEU A 91 -4.66 24.64 -23.49
CA LEU A 91 -4.27 24.06 -22.22
C LEU A 91 -3.43 25.07 -21.45
N LYS A 92 -3.88 25.45 -20.26
CA LYS A 92 -3.10 26.20 -19.29
C LYS A 92 -2.67 25.27 -18.18
N LEU A 93 -1.38 25.16 -17.94
CA LEU A 93 -0.76 24.32 -16.94
C LEU A 93 0.07 25.17 -15.99
N LYS A 94 -0.14 25.00 -14.67
CA LYS A 94 0.75 25.43 -13.63
C LYS A 94 1.31 24.22 -12.92
N ALA A 95 2.61 24.15 -12.76
CA ALA A 95 3.29 23.04 -12.12
C ALA A 95 4.42 23.53 -11.23
N THR A 96 4.73 22.73 -10.22
CA THR A 96 5.82 22.92 -9.28
C THR A 96 6.71 21.69 -9.29
N LEU A 97 8.01 21.90 -9.32
CA LEU A 97 9.00 20.83 -9.25
C LEU A 97 9.35 20.55 -7.79
N GLU A 98 9.38 19.28 -7.43
CA GLU A 98 9.89 18.80 -6.15
C GLU A 98 11.37 18.42 -6.30
N LEU A 99 12.23 19.11 -5.56
CA LEU A 99 13.66 18.96 -5.57
C LEU A 99 14.14 18.43 -4.22
N ARG A 100 15.34 17.88 -4.19
CA ARG A 100 15.92 17.29 -2.97
C ARG A 100 16.38 18.34 -1.97
N ASP A 101 17.00 19.39 -2.46
CA ASP A 101 17.57 20.47 -1.64
C ASP A 101 17.56 21.81 -2.36
N GLU A 102 17.78 22.91 -1.59
CA GLU A 102 17.82 24.26 -2.15
C GLU A 102 18.98 24.51 -3.11
N GLY A 103 20.07 23.76 -2.97
CA GLY A 103 21.22 23.88 -3.87
C GLY A 103 20.92 23.40 -5.28
N GLU A 104 19.89 22.57 -5.46
CA GLU A 104 19.43 22.13 -6.78
C GLU A 104 18.69 23.24 -7.54
N ILE A 105 18.09 24.21 -6.86
CA ILE A 105 17.41 25.36 -7.48
C ILE A 105 18.42 26.13 -8.34
N ALA A 106 19.55 26.52 -7.74
CA ALA A 106 20.58 27.28 -8.44
C ALA A 106 21.17 26.51 -9.67
N LYS A 107 21.14 25.18 -9.61
CA LYS A 107 21.60 24.33 -10.71
C LYS A 107 20.55 24.21 -11.84
N ILE A 108 19.26 24.25 -11.49
CA ILE A 108 18.16 24.13 -12.46
C ILE A 108 17.89 25.44 -13.17
N GLU A 109 18.00 26.57 -12.50
CA GLU A 109 17.73 27.90 -13.07
C GLU A 109 18.33 28.13 -14.48
N PRO A 110 19.60 27.80 -14.74
CA PRO A 110 20.18 27.97 -16.08
C PRO A 110 19.51 27.12 -17.15
N PHE A 111 18.87 26.02 -16.77
CA PHE A 111 18.20 25.10 -17.68
C PHE A 111 16.70 25.41 -17.87
N MET A 112 16.16 26.42 -17.18
CA MET A 112 14.74 26.77 -17.26
C MET A 112 14.22 26.97 -18.68
N PRO A 113 14.94 27.63 -19.60
CA PRO A 113 14.48 27.75 -20.99
C PRO A 113 14.29 26.38 -21.66
N ARG A 114 15.17 25.41 -21.38
CA ARG A 114 15.06 24.04 -21.92
C ARG A 114 13.88 23.27 -21.31
N VAL A 115 13.65 23.48 -20.01
CA VAL A 115 12.50 22.89 -19.31
C VAL A 115 11.20 23.39 -19.93
N LEU A 116 11.07 24.69 -20.08
CA LEU A 116 9.88 25.31 -20.67
C LEU A 116 9.65 24.90 -22.12
N ASP A 117 10.71 24.81 -22.91
CA ASP A 117 10.66 24.31 -24.28
C ASP A 117 10.18 22.87 -24.33
N ALA A 118 10.76 21.98 -23.51
CA ALA A 118 10.36 20.58 -23.43
C ALA A 118 8.87 20.41 -23.07
N PHE A 119 8.36 21.24 -22.17
CA PHE A 119 6.92 21.28 -21.83
C PHE A 119 6.08 21.73 -23.02
N GLN A 120 6.45 22.86 -23.64
CA GLN A 120 5.67 23.44 -24.73
C GLN A 120 5.61 22.51 -25.95
N VAL A 121 6.73 21.86 -26.29
CA VAL A 121 6.81 20.91 -27.40
C VAL A 121 5.86 19.74 -27.13
N TYR A 122 5.99 19.12 -25.97
CA TYR A 122 5.18 17.95 -25.65
C TYR A 122 3.68 18.29 -25.51
N LEU A 123 3.36 19.35 -24.78
CA LEU A 123 1.97 19.73 -24.56
C LEU A 123 1.22 20.08 -25.84
N ARG A 124 1.90 20.58 -26.89
CA ARG A 124 1.31 20.87 -28.20
C ARG A 124 0.95 19.62 -29.01
N GLU A 125 1.64 18.51 -28.74
CA GLU A 125 1.39 17.22 -29.39
C GLU A 125 0.17 16.50 -28.81
N LEU A 126 -0.31 16.95 -27.63
CA LEU A 126 -1.41 16.30 -26.93
C LEU A 126 -2.77 16.70 -27.47
N ARG A 127 -3.66 15.73 -27.48
CA ARG A 127 -5.09 15.90 -27.70
C ARG A 127 -5.81 15.98 -26.36
N THR A 128 -6.98 16.60 -26.35
CA THR A 128 -7.82 16.65 -25.14
C THR A 128 -8.07 15.26 -24.59
N THR A 129 -8.33 14.28 -25.45
CA THR A 129 -8.55 12.87 -25.06
C THR A 129 -7.35 12.21 -24.37
N ASP A 130 -6.12 12.68 -24.63
CA ASP A 130 -4.91 12.11 -24.07
C ASP A 130 -4.73 12.48 -22.59
N ILE A 131 -5.34 13.59 -22.17
CA ILE A 131 -5.27 14.14 -20.80
C ILE A 131 -6.58 13.96 -20.01
N GLU A 132 -7.57 13.29 -20.59
CA GLU A 132 -8.81 12.97 -19.91
C GLU A 132 -8.64 11.83 -18.90
N GLY A 133 -9.28 11.99 -17.75
CA GLY A 133 -9.30 11.00 -16.69
C GLY A 133 -7.97 10.86 -15.94
N SER A 134 -7.97 10.05 -14.89
CA SER A 134 -6.80 9.86 -14.02
C SER A 134 -5.62 9.21 -14.73
N ALA A 135 -5.88 8.28 -15.65
CA ALA A 135 -4.83 7.59 -16.41
C ALA A 135 -4.12 8.53 -17.40
N GLY A 136 -4.85 9.45 -18.04
CA GLY A 136 -4.28 10.49 -18.91
C GLY A 136 -3.39 11.44 -18.12
N MET A 137 -3.89 11.90 -16.98
CA MET A 137 -3.15 12.78 -16.09
C MET A 137 -1.88 12.14 -15.54
N PHE A 138 -1.93 10.87 -15.20
CA PHE A 138 -0.77 10.13 -14.74
C PHE A 138 0.32 10.03 -15.83
N ARG A 139 -0.07 9.64 -17.04
CA ARG A 139 0.85 9.58 -18.19
C ARG A 139 1.46 10.95 -18.52
N LEU A 140 0.66 12.00 -18.50
CA LEU A 140 1.12 13.37 -18.68
C LEU A 140 2.23 13.71 -17.69
N LYS A 141 2.00 13.41 -16.41
CA LYS A 141 2.93 13.69 -15.32
C LYS A 141 4.25 12.92 -15.49
N GLU A 142 4.18 11.62 -15.78
CA GLU A 142 5.36 10.79 -15.99
C GLU A 142 6.19 11.25 -17.19
N GLU A 143 5.55 11.55 -18.31
CA GLU A 143 6.25 11.97 -19.51
C GLU A 143 6.92 13.33 -19.34
N LEU A 144 6.23 14.29 -18.70
CA LEU A 144 6.84 15.58 -18.38
C LEU A 144 8.01 15.43 -17.41
N GLN A 145 7.91 14.59 -16.39
CA GLN A 145 9.00 14.33 -15.46
C GLN A 145 10.22 13.73 -16.18
N ARG A 146 10.00 12.77 -17.06
CA ARG A 146 11.06 12.16 -17.87
C ARG A 146 11.77 13.21 -18.75
N ARG A 147 11.00 14.07 -19.43
CA ARG A 147 11.54 15.12 -20.30
C ARG A 147 12.33 16.17 -19.55
N ILE A 148 11.84 16.58 -18.37
CA ILE A 148 12.57 17.51 -17.52
C ILE A 148 13.90 16.90 -17.08
N ASN A 149 13.90 15.67 -16.57
CA ASN A 149 15.13 15.03 -16.09
C ASN A 149 16.19 14.91 -17.19
N VAL A 150 15.78 14.74 -18.44
CA VAL A 150 16.69 14.82 -19.57
C VAL A 150 17.21 16.25 -19.79
N ALA A 151 16.34 17.26 -19.67
CA ALA A 151 16.70 18.66 -19.94
C ALA A 151 17.63 19.26 -18.88
N VAL A 152 17.47 18.85 -17.60
CA VAL A 152 18.23 19.40 -16.46
C VAL A 152 19.40 18.55 -16.02
N TYR A 153 19.68 17.45 -16.72
CA TYR A 153 20.80 16.57 -16.37
C TYR A 153 22.11 17.38 -16.12
N PRO A 154 22.85 17.13 -15.04
CA PRO A 154 22.81 15.98 -14.12
C PRO A 154 21.91 16.16 -12.87
N VAL A 155 21.12 17.20 -12.78
CA VAL A 155 20.16 17.38 -11.67
C VAL A 155 18.96 16.47 -11.90
N GLU A 156 18.39 15.99 -10.80
CA GLU A 156 17.23 15.11 -10.84
C GLU A 156 16.02 15.78 -10.17
N VAL A 157 14.93 15.92 -10.90
CA VAL A 157 13.65 16.34 -10.37
C VAL A 157 12.92 15.10 -9.82
N ARG A 158 12.60 15.11 -8.52
CA ARG A 158 11.95 13.98 -7.86
C ARG A 158 10.52 13.76 -8.35
N LYS A 159 9.75 14.85 -8.39
CA LYS A 159 8.35 14.83 -8.83
C LYS A 159 7.95 16.14 -9.48
N ILE A 160 6.89 16.07 -10.28
CA ILE A 160 6.15 17.22 -10.76
C ILE A 160 4.80 17.25 -10.07
N LEU A 161 4.45 18.39 -9.53
CA LEU A 161 3.16 18.65 -8.91
C LEU A 161 2.36 19.58 -9.79
N PHE A 162 1.16 19.17 -10.18
CA PHE A 162 0.26 20.04 -10.94
C PHE A 162 -0.59 20.85 -9.98
N GLU A 163 -0.53 22.17 -10.08
CA GLU A 163 -1.32 23.09 -9.26
C GLU A 163 -2.65 23.42 -9.95
N GLU A 164 -2.59 23.65 -11.26
CA GLU A 164 -3.75 24.05 -12.05
C GLU A 164 -3.65 23.45 -13.45
N ILE A 165 -4.72 22.85 -13.92
CA ILE A 165 -4.88 22.42 -15.31
C ILE A 165 -6.24 22.89 -15.79
N LEU A 166 -6.24 23.76 -16.81
CA LEU A 166 -7.44 24.27 -17.44
C LEU A 166 -7.40 24.01 -18.93
N ILE A 167 -8.49 23.48 -19.46
CA ILE A 167 -8.70 23.30 -20.89
C ILE A 167 -9.87 24.22 -21.29
N GLN A 168 -9.67 25.06 -22.27
CA GLN A 168 -10.63 26.03 -22.75
C GLN A 168 -10.78 25.96 -24.26
#